data_9b88caf1f8513d9d6eb0a2894995ae40
#
_entry.id   9b88caf1f8513d9d6eb0a2894995ae40
#
_cell.length_a   1.000
_cell.length_b   1.000
_cell.length_c   1.000
_cell.angle_alpha   90.00
_cell.angle_beta   90.00
_cell.angle_gamma   90.00
#
_symmetry.space_group_name_H-M   'P 1'
#
loop_
_entity.id
_entity.type
_entity.pdbx_description
1 polymer ?
#
loop_
_entity_poly.entity_id
_entity_poly.type
_entity_poly.pdbx_seq_one_letter_code
_entity_poly.pdbx_strand_id
1 'polypeptide(L)'
;MDIQFIINSIGVFLGIIIVLVVILLVAKRYLLPSGNVTITVNDKDKISVPQGSSLLSTLGDAGVHLSSACGGKGSCGQCKCQVVNGGGEIIDVEKAHFSRKQIKENYRLACQVKVKGDMGVKVPDSVLGVKEYECTVV
;
A
#
# COMPACT_ATOMS: atom_id res chain seq x y z
N MET A 1 5.40 31.39 -41.37
CA MET A 1 5.27 31.08 -39.94
C MET A 1 6.65 31.26 -39.35
N ASP A 2 6.82 32.28 -38.50
CA ASP A 2 8.12 32.70 -38.01
C ASP A 2 8.69 31.70 -37.01
N ILE A 3 9.87 31.21 -37.26
CA ILE A 3 10.57 30.20 -36.42
C ILE A 3 10.73 30.75 -34.99
N GLN A 4 10.84 32.07 -34.84
CA GLN A 4 10.92 32.75 -33.56
C GLN A 4 9.64 32.57 -32.72
N PHE A 5 8.47 32.59 -33.37
CA PHE A 5 7.19 32.38 -32.69
C PHE A 5 7.06 30.93 -32.16
N ILE A 6 7.54 29.96 -32.94
CA ILE A 6 7.54 28.55 -32.54
C ILE A 6 8.46 28.33 -31.33
N ILE A 7 9.66 28.89 -31.37
CA ILE A 7 10.63 28.76 -30.27
C ILE A 7 10.08 29.40 -28.97
N ASN A 8 9.46 30.59 -29.06
CA ASN A 8 8.86 31.20 -27.89
C ASN A 8 7.69 30.38 -27.34
N SER A 9 6.83 29.82 -28.19
CA SER A 9 5.71 29.02 -27.74
C SER A 9 6.17 27.74 -27.04
N ILE A 10 7.20 27.06 -27.55
CA ILE A 10 7.81 25.89 -26.92
C ILE A 10 8.43 26.28 -25.59
N GLY A 11 9.13 27.40 -25.52
CA GLY A 11 9.75 27.90 -24.26
C GLY A 11 8.73 28.16 -23.17
N VAL A 12 7.62 28.83 -23.50
CA VAL A 12 6.53 29.08 -22.54
C VAL A 12 5.90 27.77 -22.09
N PHE A 13 5.64 26.84 -23.00
CA PHE A 13 5.04 25.54 -22.68
C PHE A 13 5.92 24.71 -21.74
N LEU A 14 7.22 24.62 -22.05
CA LEU A 14 8.19 23.95 -21.18
C LEU A 14 8.30 24.61 -19.81
N GLY A 15 8.29 25.95 -19.77
CA GLY A 15 8.30 26.71 -18.52
C GLY A 15 7.11 26.37 -17.61
N ILE A 16 5.91 26.30 -18.17
CA ILE A 16 4.69 25.91 -17.43
C ILE A 16 4.83 24.49 -16.89
N ILE A 17 5.30 23.55 -17.71
CA ILE A 17 5.47 22.14 -17.26
C ILE A 17 6.46 22.08 -16.10
N ILE A 18 7.61 22.74 -16.20
CA ILE A 18 8.63 22.73 -15.15
C ILE A 18 8.05 23.29 -13.85
N VAL A 19 7.34 24.43 -13.90
CA VAL A 19 6.70 25.03 -12.73
C VAL A 19 5.70 24.05 -12.09
N LEU A 20 4.84 23.40 -12.88
CA LEU A 20 3.89 22.41 -12.36
C LEU A 20 4.60 21.23 -11.71
N VAL A 21 5.65 20.68 -12.33
CA VAL A 21 6.44 19.58 -11.76
C VAL A 21 7.07 19.99 -10.44
N VAL A 22 7.66 21.17 -10.36
CA VAL A 22 8.26 21.68 -9.11
C VAL A 22 7.20 21.82 -8.03
N ILE A 23 6.03 22.39 -8.33
CA ILE A 23 4.92 22.50 -7.38
C ILE A 23 4.49 21.12 -6.88
N LEU A 24 4.35 20.14 -7.76
CA LEU A 24 3.98 18.76 -7.38
C LEU A 24 5.04 18.09 -6.51
N LEU A 25 6.32 18.27 -6.81
CA LEU A 25 7.41 17.73 -6.00
C LEU A 25 7.47 18.36 -4.61
N VAL A 26 7.28 19.66 -4.53
CA VAL A 26 7.21 20.39 -3.26
C VAL A 26 5.99 19.94 -2.46
N ALA A 27 4.81 19.88 -3.08
CA ALA A 27 3.59 19.40 -2.45
C ALA A 27 3.76 17.97 -1.94
N LYS A 28 4.34 17.07 -2.75
CA LYS A 28 4.66 15.70 -2.34
C LYS A 28 5.54 15.67 -1.09
N ARG A 29 6.57 16.49 -1.03
CA ARG A 29 7.50 16.55 0.11
C ARG A 29 6.83 17.03 1.40
N TYR A 30 5.88 17.98 1.30
CA TYR A 30 5.19 18.55 2.47
C TYR A 30 3.95 17.76 2.90
N LEU A 31 3.24 17.15 1.95
CA LEU A 31 1.97 16.45 2.25
C LEU A 31 2.13 14.97 2.56
N LEU A 32 3.18 14.31 2.03
CA LEU A 32 3.41 12.91 2.39
C LEU A 32 4.23 12.83 3.67
N PRO A 33 3.70 12.17 4.70
CA PRO A 33 4.47 11.90 5.91
C PRO A 33 5.67 11.02 5.54
N SER A 34 6.86 11.52 5.81
CA SER A 34 8.13 10.82 5.59
C SER A 34 8.57 10.27 6.94
N GLY A 35 8.22 9.05 7.24
CA GLY A 35 8.62 8.39 8.47
C GLY A 35 8.63 6.88 8.32
N ASN A 36 9.41 6.20 9.14
CA ASN A 36 9.30 4.77 9.31
C ASN A 36 8.32 4.50 10.44
N VAL A 37 7.47 3.52 10.25
CA VAL A 37 6.51 3.05 11.24
C VAL A 37 6.74 1.58 11.50
N THR A 38 6.34 1.13 12.67
CA THR A 38 6.48 -0.27 13.07
C THR A 38 5.17 -1.01 12.85
N ILE A 39 5.22 -2.06 12.04
CA ILE A 39 4.12 -3.02 11.92
C ILE A 39 4.46 -4.24 12.78
N THR A 40 3.59 -4.57 13.71
CA THR A 40 3.71 -5.81 14.51
C THR A 40 2.83 -6.88 13.88
N VAL A 41 3.45 -7.94 13.41
CA VAL A 41 2.76 -9.08 12.78
C VAL A 41 2.63 -10.21 13.81
N ASN A 42 1.38 -10.66 14.05
CA ASN A 42 1.04 -11.75 14.97
C ASN A 42 1.65 -11.60 16.38
N ASP A 43 1.79 -10.37 16.87
CA ASP A 43 2.36 -10.04 18.19
C ASP A 43 3.81 -10.50 18.40
N LYS A 44 4.51 -10.95 17.35
CA LYS A 44 5.88 -11.48 17.41
C LYS A 44 6.88 -10.67 16.60
N ASP A 45 6.60 -10.45 15.33
CA ASP A 45 7.54 -9.85 14.41
C ASP A 45 7.29 -8.35 14.27
N LYS A 46 8.30 -7.54 14.53
CA LYS A 46 8.26 -6.08 14.35
C LYS A 46 9.01 -5.72 13.08
N ILE A 47 8.31 -5.11 12.15
CA ILE A 47 8.83 -4.72 10.84
C ILE A 47 8.81 -3.20 10.74
N SER A 48 9.97 -2.58 10.50
CA SER A 48 10.05 -1.13 10.27
C SER A 48 9.91 -0.83 8.79
N VAL A 49 8.93 -0.03 8.42
CA VAL A 49 8.51 0.18 7.03
C VAL A 49 8.22 1.66 6.76
N PRO A 50 8.39 2.13 5.52
CA PRO A 50 8.05 3.50 5.18
C PRO A 50 6.53 3.70 5.18
N GLN A 51 6.10 4.87 5.64
CA GLN A 51 4.70 5.29 5.59
C GLN A 51 4.21 5.52 4.15
N GLY A 52 2.89 5.38 3.95
CA GLY A 52 2.21 5.74 2.71
C GLY A 52 1.95 4.59 1.75
N SER A 53 2.65 3.48 1.88
CA SER A 53 2.40 2.26 1.09
C SER A 53 1.15 1.51 1.53
N SER A 54 0.66 0.58 0.71
CA SER A 54 -0.41 -0.33 1.13
C SER A 54 0.16 -1.39 2.07
N LEU A 55 -0.65 -1.84 3.03
CA LEU A 55 -0.24 -2.90 3.95
C LEU A 55 0.15 -4.19 3.19
N LEU A 56 -0.54 -4.50 2.09
CA LEU A 56 -0.23 -5.64 1.23
C LEU A 56 1.21 -5.58 0.66
N SER A 57 1.58 -4.42 0.08
CA SER A 57 2.93 -4.23 -0.47
C SER A 57 3.98 -4.31 0.62
N THR A 58 3.71 -3.64 1.73
CA THR A 58 4.63 -3.59 2.87
C THR A 58 4.88 -4.94 3.51
N LEU A 59 3.84 -5.77 3.66
CA LEU A 59 3.97 -7.15 4.16
C LEU A 59 4.73 -8.02 3.14
N GLY A 60 4.47 -7.85 1.83
CA GLY A 60 5.20 -8.55 0.78
C GLY A 60 6.69 -8.24 0.77
N ASP A 61 7.06 -6.96 0.93
CA ASP A 61 8.47 -6.53 1.03
C ASP A 61 9.17 -7.12 2.27
N ALA A 62 8.40 -7.44 3.30
CA ALA A 62 8.86 -8.08 4.53
C ALA A 62 8.81 -9.62 4.50
N GLY A 63 8.51 -10.22 3.34
CA GLY A 63 8.46 -11.68 3.18
C GLY A 63 7.13 -12.33 3.58
N VAL A 64 6.11 -11.55 3.95
CA VAL A 64 4.77 -12.04 4.28
C VAL A 64 3.85 -11.86 3.08
N HIS A 65 3.69 -12.90 2.28
CA HIS A 65 2.96 -12.85 1.01
C HIS A 65 1.50 -13.24 1.20
N LEU A 66 0.61 -12.24 1.20
CA LEU A 66 -0.84 -12.45 1.17
C LEU A 66 -1.32 -12.66 -0.28
N SER A 67 -2.18 -13.65 -0.49
CA SER A 67 -2.81 -13.87 -1.79
C SER A 67 -3.53 -12.62 -2.28
N SER A 68 -3.28 -12.24 -3.54
CA SER A 68 -3.86 -11.05 -4.14
C SER A 68 -4.04 -11.21 -5.66
N ALA A 69 -5.00 -12.03 -6.08
CA ALA A 69 -5.25 -12.31 -7.49
C ALA A 69 -5.61 -11.06 -8.33
N CYS A 70 -6.14 -10.01 -7.69
CA CYS A 70 -6.50 -8.76 -8.38
C CYS A 70 -5.34 -7.74 -8.46
N GLY A 71 -4.15 -8.07 -7.96
CA GLY A 71 -3.02 -7.14 -7.93
C GLY A 71 -3.24 -5.91 -7.03
N GLY A 72 -3.98 -6.06 -5.93
CA GLY A 72 -4.16 -4.98 -4.97
C GLY A 72 -5.35 -4.04 -5.24
N LYS A 73 -6.23 -4.36 -6.18
CA LYS A 73 -7.38 -3.49 -6.57
C LYS A 73 -8.58 -3.60 -5.63
N GLY A 74 -8.58 -4.53 -4.66
CA GLY A 74 -9.69 -4.71 -3.72
C GLY A 74 -10.87 -5.51 -4.24
N SER A 75 -10.80 -6.10 -5.45
CA SER A 75 -11.92 -6.77 -6.09
C SER A 75 -12.01 -8.28 -5.82
N CYS A 76 -10.92 -8.96 -5.46
CA CYS A 76 -10.93 -10.40 -5.23
C CYS A 76 -11.20 -10.80 -3.78
N GLY A 77 -11.00 -9.91 -2.82
CA GLY A 77 -11.21 -10.18 -1.41
C GLY A 77 -10.28 -11.22 -0.77
N GLN A 78 -9.15 -11.57 -1.40
CA GLN A 78 -8.27 -12.63 -0.91
C GLN A 78 -7.24 -12.16 0.13
N CYS A 79 -6.78 -10.91 0.04
CA CYS A 79 -5.78 -10.33 0.94
C CYS A 79 -6.35 -9.96 2.32
N LYS A 80 -7.12 -10.89 2.92
CA LYS A 80 -7.76 -10.67 4.23
C LYS A 80 -6.74 -10.78 5.35
N CYS A 81 -6.76 -9.79 6.23
CA CYS A 81 -6.00 -9.79 7.48
C CYS A 81 -6.85 -9.16 8.59
N GLN A 82 -6.53 -9.41 9.83
CA GLN A 82 -7.16 -8.76 10.97
C GLN A 82 -6.25 -7.63 11.43
N VAL A 83 -6.76 -6.40 11.45
CA VAL A 83 -6.01 -5.23 11.94
C VAL A 83 -6.40 -4.97 13.38
N VAL A 84 -5.46 -5.17 14.30
CA VAL A 84 -5.70 -5.00 15.73
C VAL A 84 -5.77 -3.52 16.10
N ASN A 85 -4.87 -2.71 15.53
CA ASN A 85 -4.83 -1.27 15.74
C ASN A 85 -4.23 -0.56 14.51
N GLY A 86 -4.48 0.73 14.36
CA GLY A 86 -3.84 1.57 13.35
C GLY A 86 -4.41 1.48 11.93
N GLY A 87 -5.43 0.66 11.67
CA GLY A 87 -5.97 0.41 10.31
C GLY A 87 -6.94 1.46 9.77
N GLY A 88 -7.38 2.41 10.58
CA GLY A 88 -8.41 3.37 10.20
C GLY A 88 -9.79 2.73 10.00
N GLU A 89 -10.72 3.49 9.43
CA GLU A 89 -12.09 3.00 9.18
C GLU A 89 -12.18 2.09 7.95
N ILE A 90 -13.13 1.15 7.99
CA ILE A 90 -13.40 0.27 6.86
C ILE A 90 -14.12 1.03 5.75
N ILE A 91 -13.63 0.89 4.52
CA ILE A 91 -14.22 1.52 3.35
C ILE A 91 -15.27 0.61 2.69
N ASP A 92 -16.19 1.20 1.90
CA ASP A 92 -17.31 0.47 1.32
C ASP A 92 -16.89 -0.66 0.37
N VAL A 93 -15.78 -0.49 -0.33
CA VAL A 93 -15.20 -1.54 -1.20
C VAL A 93 -14.83 -2.79 -0.40
N GLU A 94 -14.36 -2.62 0.84
CA GLU A 94 -14.01 -3.75 1.70
C GLU A 94 -15.24 -4.43 2.29
N LYS A 95 -16.29 -3.64 2.64
CA LYS A 95 -17.51 -4.16 3.26
C LYS A 95 -18.18 -5.27 2.43
N ALA A 96 -18.07 -5.18 1.10
CA ALA A 96 -18.62 -6.18 0.19
C ALA A 96 -18.00 -7.59 0.35
N HIS A 97 -16.79 -7.67 0.91
CA HIS A 97 -16.03 -8.92 1.07
C HIS A 97 -16.08 -9.52 2.47
N PHE A 98 -16.75 -8.85 3.42
CA PHE A 98 -16.77 -9.23 4.82
C PHE A 98 -18.19 -9.40 5.36
N SER A 99 -18.37 -10.40 6.20
CA SER A 99 -19.60 -10.55 7.02
C SER A 99 -19.62 -9.49 8.14
N ARG A 100 -20.81 -9.22 8.68
CA ARG A 100 -20.96 -8.31 9.82
C ARG A 100 -20.11 -8.68 11.03
N LYS A 101 -19.86 -9.99 11.24
CA LYS A 101 -19.00 -10.52 12.30
C LYS A 101 -17.53 -10.12 12.05
N GLN A 102 -17.05 -10.37 10.83
CA GLN A 102 -15.67 -10.04 10.44
C GLN A 102 -15.39 -8.53 10.51
N ILE A 103 -16.37 -7.69 10.17
CA ILE A 103 -16.25 -6.23 10.30
C ILE A 103 -16.07 -5.84 11.77
N LYS A 104 -16.84 -6.45 12.69
CA LYS A 104 -16.70 -6.20 14.14
C LYS A 104 -15.37 -6.70 14.70
N GLU A 105 -14.79 -7.73 14.11
CA GLU A 105 -13.49 -8.30 14.46
C GLU A 105 -12.32 -7.56 13.76
N ASN A 106 -12.58 -6.42 13.10
CA ASN A 106 -11.61 -5.59 12.40
C ASN A 106 -10.86 -6.32 11.27
N TYR A 107 -11.54 -7.22 10.56
CA TYR A 107 -10.98 -7.77 9.33
C TYR A 107 -10.96 -6.70 8.24
N ARG A 108 -9.84 -6.63 7.53
CA ARG A 108 -9.58 -5.65 6.46
C ARG A 108 -8.94 -6.34 5.25
N LEU A 109 -9.01 -5.67 4.11
CA LEU A 109 -8.23 -6.04 2.93
C LEU A 109 -6.87 -5.32 2.99
N ALA A 110 -5.78 -6.06 3.13
CA ALA A 110 -4.44 -5.50 3.23
C ALA A 110 -4.08 -4.55 2.06
N CYS A 111 -4.65 -4.76 0.88
CA CYS A 111 -4.44 -3.89 -0.27
C CYS A 111 -5.11 -2.50 -0.14
N GLN A 112 -6.16 -2.39 0.66
CA GLN A 112 -6.90 -1.13 0.86
C GLN A 112 -6.44 -0.35 2.10
N VAL A 113 -5.80 -1.03 3.04
CA VAL A 113 -5.24 -0.40 4.24
C VAL A 113 -3.95 0.32 3.89
N LYS A 114 -3.88 1.62 4.21
CA LYS A 114 -2.66 2.43 4.07
C LYS A 114 -1.91 2.49 5.38
N VAL A 115 -0.61 2.28 5.31
CA VAL A 115 0.28 2.36 6.47
C VAL A 115 0.54 3.84 6.78
N LYS A 116 -0.15 4.37 7.80
CA LYS A 116 -0.04 5.78 8.21
C LYS A 116 0.67 5.98 9.55
N GLY A 117 0.79 4.93 10.33
CA GLY A 117 1.37 4.94 11.67
C GLY A 117 1.61 3.51 12.15
N ASP A 118 2.05 3.38 13.38
CA ASP A 118 2.26 2.06 13.99
C ASP A 118 0.96 1.25 14.00
N MET A 119 1.06 -0.02 13.60
CA MET A 119 -0.11 -0.89 13.50
C MET A 119 0.20 -2.32 13.91
N GLY A 120 -0.81 -2.99 14.45
CA GLY A 120 -0.79 -4.41 14.74
C GLY A 120 -1.66 -5.16 13.75
N VAL A 121 -1.11 -6.22 13.18
CA VAL A 121 -1.79 -7.03 12.16
C VAL A 121 -1.68 -8.51 12.51
N LYS A 122 -2.80 -9.22 12.42
CA LYS A 122 -2.82 -10.68 12.48
C LYS A 122 -3.11 -11.24 11.10
N VAL A 123 -2.19 -12.06 10.64
CA VAL A 123 -2.29 -12.79 9.36
C VAL A 123 -2.47 -14.27 9.66
N PRO A 124 -3.15 -15.05 8.78
CA PRO A 124 -3.29 -16.50 8.95
C PRO A 124 -1.91 -17.17 8.99
N ASP A 125 -1.74 -18.16 9.86
CA ASP A 125 -0.48 -18.89 10.02
C ASP A 125 -0.03 -19.59 8.73
N SER A 126 -0.96 -19.91 7.84
CA SER A 126 -0.68 -20.47 6.52
C SER A 126 0.16 -19.57 5.62
N VAL A 127 0.21 -18.26 5.92
CA VAL A 127 0.96 -17.25 5.15
C VAL A 127 2.37 -17.05 5.73
N LEU A 128 2.56 -17.33 7.02
CA LEU A 128 3.83 -17.18 7.73
C LEU A 128 4.79 -18.37 7.55
N GLY A 129 4.30 -19.48 7.00
CA GLY A 129 5.03 -20.75 6.92
C GLY A 129 5.33 -21.21 5.49
N VAL A 130 5.54 -20.30 4.54
CA VAL A 130 6.01 -20.71 3.20
C VAL A 130 7.46 -21.13 3.31
N LYS A 131 7.67 -22.44 3.54
CA LYS A 131 8.98 -23.06 3.39
C LYS A 131 9.22 -23.29 1.90
N GLU A 132 10.34 -22.80 1.37
CA GLU A 132 10.80 -23.26 0.08
C GLU A 132 11.08 -24.75 0.14
N TYR A 133 10.36 -25.52 -0.66
CA TYR A 133 10.64 -26.93 -0.88
C TYR A 133 11.41 -27.04 -2.19
N GLU A 134 12.65 -27.51 -2.11
CA GLU A 134 13.38 -27.92 -3.31
C GLU A 134 12.75 -29.21 -3.84
N CYS A 135 12.03 -29.12 -4.93
CA CYS A 135 11.47 -30.27 -5.63
C CYS A 135 12.38 -30.66 -6.77
N THR A 136 12.98 -31.84 -6.69
CA THR A 136 13.70 -32.45 -7.81
C THR A 136 12.68 -33.12 -8.72
N VAL A 137 12.57 -32.65 -9.96
CA VAL A 137 11.74 -33.29 -10.98
C VAL A 137 12.49 -34.57 -11.41
N VAL A 138 11.89 -35.73 -11.17
CA VAL A 138 12.39 -37.05 -11.60
C VAL A 138 11.81 -37.38 -12.97
#